data_a56b006e1d37468afa04409d49ff6711
#
_entry.id   a56b006e1d37468afa04409d49ff6711
#
_cell.length_a   1.000
_cell.length_b   1.000
_cell.length_c   1.000
_cell.angle_alpha   90.00
_cell.angle_beta   90.00
_cell.angle_gamma   90.00
#
_symmetry.space_group_name_H-M   'P 1'
#
loop_
_entity.id
_entity.type
_entity.pdbx_description
1 polymer ?
#
loop_
_entity_poly.entity_id
_entity_poly.type
_entity_poly.pdbx_seq_one_letter_code
_entity_poly.pdbx_strand_id
1 'polypeptide(L)'
;MRTTELVTCPRSVFDWLGPAGVRVVVIRWLRLVAADAELAPYLIGLDRPRLACCLTALLAVGLGGPGGGRAAGGVWRRLGLTDEQHWRVLDYLAAVLCGLGLPFDTIVAAQRAVAGEAPV
;
A
#
# COMPACT_ATOMS: atom_id res chain seq x y z
N MET A 1 -22.89 -26.45 -9.62
CA MET A 1 -22.57 -25.85 -9.61
C MET A 1 -21.74 -25.37 -9.77
N ARG A 2 -21.43 -25.53 -9.93
CA ARG A 2 -20.89 -25.08 -10.13
C ARG A 2 -20.00 -24.47 -10.54
N THR A 3 -19.30 -25.00 -10.88
CA THR A 3 -18.53 -24.29 -11.77
C THR A 3 -18.52 -22.88 -11.45
N THR A 4 -19.52 -22.36 -11.08
CA THR A 4 -19.56 -21.01 -10.74
C THR A 4 -18.64 -20.70 -9.67
N GLU A 5 -18.33 -21.62 -8.89
CA GLU A 5 -17.44 -21.39 -7.83
C GLU A 5 -16.12 -20.98 -8.30
N LEU A 6 -15.74 -21.44 -9.42
CA LEU A 6 -14.46 -21.09 -9.94
C LEU A 6 -14.35 -19.63 -10.15
N VAL A 7 -15.45 -19.05 -10.54
CA VAL A 7 -15.47 -17.66 -10.83
C VAL A 7 -15.34 -16.83 -9.59
N THR A 8 -15.75 -17.39 -8.48
CA THR A 8 -15.70 -16.62 -7.25
C THR A 8 -14.35 -16.59 -6.59
N CYS A 9 -13.42 -17.41 -7.07
CA CYS A 9 -12.10 -17.38 -6.48
C CYS A 9 -11.36 -16.15 -6.99
N PRO A 10 -10.93 -15.25 -6.11
CA PRO A 10 -10.21 -14.09 -6.57
C PRO A 10 -8.87 -14.52 -7.14
N ARG A 11 -8.47 -13.90 -8.21
CA ARG A 11 -7.19 -14.18 -8.81
C ARG A 11 -6.08 -13.49 -8.08
N SER A 12 -6.39 -12.44 -7.36
CA SER A 12 -5.38 -11.68 -6.66
C SER A 12 -6.00 -11.11 -5.41
N VAL A 13 -5.17 -10.61 -4.54
CA VAL A 13 -5.64 -9.94 -3.35
C VAL A 13 -6.40 -8.68 -3.73
N PHE A 14 -5.98 -8.01 -4.81
CA PHE A 14 -6.71 -6.84 -5.28
C PHE A 14 -8.15 -7.20 -5.64
N ASP A 15 -8.35 -8.33 -6.32
CA ASP A 15 -9.70 -8.76 -6.69
C ASP A 15 -10.54 -9.00 -5.45
N TRP A 16 -9.92 -9.53 -4.41
CA TRP A 16 -10.62 -9.81 -3.18
C TRP A 16 -10.99 -8.53 -2.43
N LEU A 17 -10.06 -7.59 -2.32
CA LEU A 17 -10.29 -6.34 -1.60
C LEU A 17 -11.14 -5.36 -2.39
N GLY A 18 -10.94 -5.32 -3.68
CA GLY A 18 -11.56 -4.34 -4.55
C GLY A 18 -10.93 -2.96 -4.36
N PRO A 19 -11.22 -2.02 -5.25
CA PRO A 19 -10.65 -0.68 -5.16
C PRO A 19 -10.98 0.02 -3.84
N ALA A 20 -12.20 -0.16 -3.35
CA ALA A 20 -12.60 0.47 -2.10
C ALA A 20 -11.84 -0.11 -0.91
N GLY A 21 -11.60 -1.42 -0.94
CA GLY A 21 -10.83 -2.07 0.13
C GLY A 21 -9.40 -1.60 0.16
N VAL A 22 -8.79 -1.44 -1.01
CA VAL A 22 -7.41 -0.94 -1.08
C VAL A 22 -7.35 0.49 -0.51
N ARG A 23 -8.34 1.30 -0.83
CA ARG A 23 -8.38 2.66 -0.32
C ARG A 23 -8.48 2.69 1.20
N VAL A 24 -9.29 1.80 1.77
CA VAL A 24 -9.41 1.72 3.23
C VAL A 24 -8.06 1.35 3.85
N VAL A 25 -7.33 0.44 3.23
CA VAL A 25 -6.01 0.06 3.72
C VAL A 25 -5.10 1.28 3.74
N VAL A 26 -5.10 2.07 2.67
CA VAL A 26 -4.25 3.25 2.59
C VAL A 26 -4.64 4.27 3.66
N ILE A 27 -5.93 4.47 3.89
CA ILE A 27 -6.38 5.42 4.89
C ILE A 27 -5.92 4.98 6.29
N ARG A 28 -6.05 3.69 6.59
CA ARG A 28 -5.59 3.18 7.89
C ARG A 28 -4.09 3.31 8.04
N TRP A 29 -3.38 3.02 6.98
CA TRP A 29 -1.93 3.13 6.96
C TRP A 29 -1.50 4.57 7.24
N LEU A 30 -2.09 5.52 6.53
CA LEU A 30 -1.75 6.93 6.73
C LEU A 30 -2.08 7.41 8.14
N ARG A 31 -3.13 6.87 8.73
CA ARG A 31 -3.45 7.23 10.12
C ARG A 31 -2.36 6.76 11.07
N LEU A 32 -1.82 5.58 10.86
CA LEU A 32 -0.73 5.09 11.70
C LEU A 32 0.52 5.95 11.53
N VAL A 33 0.83 6.30 10.30
CA VAL A 33 2.00 7.15 10.04
C VAL A 33 1.80 8.52 10.67
N ALA A 34 0.61 9.08 10.55
CA ALA A 34 0.32 10.40 11.09
C ALA A 34 0.31 10.42 12.61
N ALA A 35 0.05 9.27 13.23
CA ALA A 35 0.07 9.16 14.68
C ALA A 35 1.45 8.97 15.25
N ASP A 36 2.43 8.69 14.40
CA ASP A 36 3.81 8.52 14.84
C ASP A 36 4.44 9.90 14.96
N ALA A 37 4.87 10.26 16.16
CA ALA A 37 5.38 11.60 16.42
C ALA A 37 6.59 11.96 15.57
N GLU A 38 7.38 10.96 15.22
CA GLU A 38 8.57 11.20 14.42
C GLU A 38 8.23 11.36 12.93
N LEU A 39 7.21 10.68 12.46
CA LEU A 39 6.82 10.72 11.05
C LEU A 39 5.82 11.81 10.73
N ALA A 40 5.02 12.20 11.70
CA ALA A 40 3.97 13.19 11.47
C ALA A 40 4.48 14.49 10.83
N PRO A 41 5.64 15.02 11.24
CA PRO A 41 6.11 16.27 10.64
C PRO A 41 6.31 16.19 9.13
N TYR A 42 6.64 15.01 8.60
CA TYR A 42 6.85 14.88 7.16
C TYR A 42 5.55 14.98 6.38
N LEU A 43 4.41 14.84 7.04
CA LEU A 43 3.13 14.96 6.38
C LEU A 43 2.55 16.36 6.41
N ILE A 44 3.17 17.25 7.18
CA ILE A 44 2.68 18.62 7.27
C ILE A 44 2.86 19.31 5.93
N GLY A 45 1.82 19.93 5.44
CA GLY A 45 1.88 20.62 4.16
C GLY A 45 1.65 19.76 2.95
N LEU A 46 1.50 18.45 3.13
CA LEU A 46 1.19 17.58 2.02
C LEU A 46 -0.31 17.57 1.74
N ASP A 47 -0.63 17.42 0.47
CA ASP A 47 -2.01 17.21 0.06
C ASP A 47 -2.33 15.74 0.33
N ARG A 48 -2.92 15.47 1.49
CA ARG A 48 -3.18 14.09 1.90
C ARG A 48 -4.14 13.35 0.99
N PRO A 49 -5.21 13.95 0.49
CA PRO A 49 -6.06 13.22 -0.45
C PRO A 49 -5.31 12.80 -1.70
N ARG A 50 -4.42 13.67 -2.19
CA ARG A 50 -3.63 13.34 -3.37
C ARG A 50 -2.62 12.25 -3.06
N LEU A 51 -1.99 12.32 -1.89
CA LEU A 51 -1.07 11.30 -1.44
C LEU A 51 -1.79 9.96 -1.32
N ALA A 52 -2.96 9.96 -0.73
CA ALA A 52 -3.75 8.73 -0.58
C ALA A 52 -4.11 8.15 -1.93
N CYS A 53 -4.46 8.99 -2.89
CA CYS A 53 -4.79 8.54 -4.22
C CYS A 53 -3.59 7.87 -4.89
N CYS A 54 -2.43 8.49 -4.78
CA CYS A 54 -1.21 7.95 -5.35
C CYS A 54 -0.83 6.62 -4.72
N LEU A 55 -0.90 6.55 -3.39
CA LEU A 55 -0.56 5.32 -2.68
C LEU A 55 -1.55 4.21 -2.97
N THR A 56 -2.82 4.56 -3.16
CA THR A 56 -3.85 3.58 -3.51
C THR A 56 -3.51 2.94 -4.85
N ALA A 57 -3.09 3.74 -5.82
CA ALA A 57 -2.73 3.22 -7.13
C ALA A 57 -1.51 2.31 -7.05
N LEU A 58 -0.49 2.71 -6.30
CA LEU A 58 0.71 1.89 -6.14
C LEU A 58 0.41 0.59 -5.41
N LEU A 59 -0.39 0.67 -4.35
CA LEU A 59 -0.72 -0.50 -3.57
C LEU A 59 -1.56 -1.47 -4.39
N ALA A 60 -2.48 -0.95 -5.19
CA ALA A 60 -3.29 -1.81 -6.04
C ALA A 60 -2.41 -2.67 -6.95
N VAL A 61 -1.40 -2.08 -7.54
CA VAL A 61 -0.46 -2.82 -8.37
C VAL A 61 0.27 -3.88 -7.55
N GLY A 62 0.72 -3.52 -6.36
CA GLY A 62 1.42 -4.45 -5.49
C GLY A 62 0.56 -5.62 -5.05
N LEU A 63 -0.75 -5.44 -5.03
CA LEU A 63 -1.69 -6.49 -4.66
C LEU A 63 -2.22 -7.26 -5.87
N GLY A 64 -1.66 -6.99 -7.05
CA GLY A 64 -2.04 -7.73 -8.25
C GLY A 64 -3.10 -7.08 -9.09
N GLY A 65 -3.44 -5.85 -8.81
CA GLY A 65 -4.45 -5.15 -9.58
C GLY A 65 -3.91 -4.50 -10.83
N PRO A 66 -4.79 -3.84 -11.57
CA PRO A 66 -4.38 -3.16 -12.80
C PRO A 66 -3.57 -1.91 -12.49
N GLY A 67 -2.90 -1.45 -13.49
CA GLY A 67 -2.10 -0.26 -13.33
C GLY A 67 -0.80 -0.48 -13.99
N GLY A 68 0.24 -0.21 -13.36
CA GLY A 68 1.50 -0.49 -13.92
C GLY A 68 2.16 0.67 -14.52
N GLY A 69 1.64 1.77 -14.38
CA GLY A 69 2.36 2.90 -14.81
C GLY A 69 3.54 3.10 -13.92
N ARG A 70 4.46 3.89 -14.31
CA ARG A 70 5.58 4.22 -13.57
C ARG A 70 5.23 5.15 -12.58
N ALA A 71 4.23 5.07 -12.05
CA ALA A 71 3.78 6.00 -11.23
C ALA A 71 4.71 6.47 -10.27
N ALA A 72 4.41 7.21 -9.50
CA ALA A 72 5.06 7.93 -8.54
C ALA A 72 5.82 7.11 -7.54
N GLY A 73 6.52 6.12 -8.00
CA GLY A 73 7.39 5.36 -7.14
C GLY A 73 8.31 6.30 -6.43
N GLY A 74 8.63 6.00 -5.22
CA GLY A 74 9.52 6.85 -4.48
C GLY A 74 8.87 8.03 -3.78
N VAL A 75 7.53 8.03 -3.68
CA VAL A 75 6.82 9.05 -2.96
C VAL A 75 7.43 9.29 -1.59
N TRP A 76 7.67 8.22 -0.85
CA TRP A 76 8.20 8.35 0.49
C TRP A 76 9.64 8.86 0.49
N ARG A 77 10.41 8.47 -0.53
CA ARG A 77 11.79 8.92 -0.59
C ARG A 77 11.89 10.42 -0.81
N ARG A 78 10.93 10.99 -1.50
CA ARG A 78 10.95 12.43 -1.77
C ARG A 78 10.70 13.26 -0.54
N LEU A 79 10.20 12.64 0.52
CA LEU A 79 9.96 13.35 1.76
C LEU A 79 11.21 13.54 2.58
N GLY A 80 12.31 12.90 2.20
CA GLY A 80 13.55 13.04 2.92
C GLY A 80 13.66 12.18 4.16
N LEU A 81 12.91 11.09 4.20
CA LEU A 81 12.97 10.18 5.34
C LEU A 81 14.33 9.47 5.36
N THR A 82 14.81 9.21 6.57
CA THR A 82 15.97 8.33 6.72
C THR A 82 15.55 6.91 6.37
N ASP A 83 16.54 6.05 6.15
CA ASP A 83 16.22 4.63 5.84
C ASP A 83 15.40 4.01 6.97
N GLU A 84 15.75 4.30 8.19
CA GLU A 84 15.03 3.76 9.34
C GLU A 84 13.60 4.25 9.37
N GLN A 85 13.37 5.53 9.08
CA GLN A 85 12.03 6.08 9.02
C GLN A 85 11.23 5.48 7.88
N HIS A 86 11.88 5.28 6.75
CA HIS A 86 11.24 4.68 5.59
C HIS A 86 10.78 3.25 5.91
N TRP A 87 11.65 2.48 6.58
CA TRP A 87 11.28 1.14 7.00
C TRP A 87 10.11 1.16 7.96
N ARG A 88 10.07 2.13 8.85
CA ARG A 88 8.96 2.25 9.79
C ARG A 88 7.63 2.50 9.08
N VAL A 89 7.66 3.34 8.05
CA VAL A 89 6.47 3.59 7.22
C VAL A 89 6.00 2.28 6.59
N LEU A 90 6.92 1.49 6.06
CA LEU A 90 6.57 0.21 5.45
C LEU A 90 6.08 -0.80 6.48
N ASP A 91 6.61 -0.76 7.69
CA ASP A 91 6.15 -1.65 8.75
C ASP A 91 4.72 -1.34 9.15
N TYR A 92 4.32 -0.09 9.14
CA TYR A 92 2.93 0.26 9.41
C TYR A 92 2.00 -0.33 8.36
N LEU A 93 2.43 -0.32 7.10
CA LEU A 93 1.65 -0.95 6.06
C LEU A 93 1.54 -2.44 6.30
N ALA A 94 2.65 -3.08 6.68
CA ALA A 94 2.64 -4.50 6.98
C ALA A 94 1.67 -4.82 8.11
N ALA A 95 1.60 -3.96 9.12
CA ALA A 95 0.69 -4.16 10.23
C ALA A 95 -0.76 -4.15 9.78
N VAL A 96 -1.12 -3.22 8.90
CA VAL A 96 -2.49 -3.15 8.39
C VAL A 96 -2.81 -4.40 7.58
N LEU A 97 -1.90 -4.79 6.70
CA LEU A 97 -2.14 -5.95 5.83
C LEU A 97 -2.15 -7.25 6.62
N CYS A 98 -1.30 -7.35 7.63
CA CYS A 98 -1.27 -8.51 8.50
C CYS A 98 -2.59 -8.64 9.25
N GLY A 99 -3.15 -7.53 9.67
CA GLY A 99 -4.44 -7.51 10.34
C GLY A 99 -5.58 -8.02 9.46
N LEU A 100 -5.39 -8.02 8.14
CA LEU A 100 -6.36 -8.57 7.21
C LEU A 100 -6.12 -10.05 6.94
N GLY A 101 -5.10 -10.61 7.53
CA GLY A 101 -4.79 -12.03 7.33
C GLY A 101 -4.10 -12.36 6.03
N LEU A 102 -3.46 -11.38 5.40
CA LEU A 102 -2.81 -11.62 4.12
C LEU A 102 -1.50 -12.36 4.29
N PRO A 103 -1.11 -13.17 3.31
CA PRO A 103 0.13 -13.91 3.40
C PRO A 103 1.36 -13.02 3.31
N PHE A 104 2.44 -13.52 3.85
CA PHE A 104 3.70 -12.77 3.91
C PHE A 104 4.16 -12.30 2.54
N ASP A 105 4.09 -13.17 1.54
CA ASP A 105 4.50 -12.82 0.18
C ASP A 105 3.75 -11.61 -0.36
N THR A 106 2.46 -11.56 -0.08
CA THR A 106 1.62 -10.46 -0.52
C THR A 106 2.03 -9.17 0.17
N ILE A 107 2.31 -9.27 1.47
CA ILE A 107 2.72 -8.10 2.25
C ILE A 107 4.03 -7.54 1.69
N VAL A 108 4.99 -8.40 1.42
CA VAL A 108 6.28 -7.97 0.88
C VAL A 108 6.11 -7.33 -0.49
N ALA A 109 5.28 -7.91 -1.34
CA ALA A 109 5.03 -7.35 -2.67
C ALA A 109 4.41 -5.96 -2.57
N ALA A 110 3.48 -5.79 -1.63
CA ALA A 110 2.85 -4.51 -1.42
C ALA A 110 3.85 -3.47 -0.93
N GLN A 111 4.71 -3.86 0.00
CA GLN A 111 5.72 -2.94 0.52
C GLN A 111 6.66 -2.48 -0.59
N ARG A 112 7.08 -3.39 -1.45
CA ARG A 112 7.98 -3.04 -2.55
C ARG A 112 7.31 -2.09 -3.53
N ALA A 113 6.05 -2.31 -3.82
CA ALA A 113 5.33 -1.46 -4.75
C ALA A 113 5.25 -0.03 -4.26
N VAL A 114 4.90 0.15 -2.98
CA VAL A 114 4.75 1.49 -2.43
C VAL A 114 6.10 2.13 -2.13
N ALA A 115 7.14 1.34 -1.96
CA ALA A 115 8.48 1.89 -1.75
C ALA A 115 9.07 2.39 -3.05
N GLY A 116 8.52 2.00 -4.16
CA GLY A 116 9.02 2.42 -5.46
C GLY A 116 10.24 1.63 -5.92
N GLU A 117 10.44 0.43 -5.34
CA GLU A 117 11.58 -0.39 -5.75
C GLU A 117 11.24 -1.11 -7.02
N ALA A 118 12.16 -1.08 -7.94
CA ALA A 118 11.95 -1.76 -9.19
C ALA A 118 12.04 -3.27 -8.98
N PRO A 119 11.23 -4.02 -9.69
CA PRO A 119 11.35 -5.46 -9.64
C PRO A 119 12.65 -5.85 -10.30
N VAL A 120 13.24 -6.84 -9.78
CA VAL A 120 14.52 -7.29 -10.29
C VAL A 120 14.35 -8.38 -11.30
#